data_7bb12edc27a9a07388c1ee5f15db6423
#
_entry.id   7bb12edc27a9a07388c1ee5f15db6423
#
_cell.length_a   1.000
_cell.length_b   1.000
_cell.length_c   1.000
_cell.angle_alpha   90.00
_cell.angle_beta   90.00
_cell.angle_gamma   90.00
#
_symmetry.space_group_name_H-M   'P 1'
#
loop_
_entity.id
_entity.type
_entity.pdbx_description
1 polymer ?
#
loop_
_entity_poly.entity_id
_entity_poly.type
_entity_poly.pdbx_seq_one_letter_code
_entity_poly.pdbx_strand_id
1 'polypeptide(L)'
;MTTTPPPVWLVRGDDTVLVEDAVTKLVDRLIGDDNRSETLDVFSGTDYELGAVVMAAETPSMFGRRVLVAREAGRFGTNEDVAELLRYLDSPSDQSVIVIAWERPAVAGSRLATTPRKLLSAV
;
A
#
# COMPACT_ATOMS: atom_id res chain seq x y z
N MET A 1 0.13 3.11 26.81
CA MET A 1 -0.50 2.15 25.93
C MET A 1 0.04 2.30 24.51
N THR A 2 0.60 1.25 23.98
CA THR A 2 1.21 1.31 22.65
C THR A 2 0.11 1.18 21.60
N THR A 3 0.00 2.15 20.72
CA THR A 3 -0.98 2.12 19.66
C THR A 3 -0.37 1.46 18.43
N THR A 4 -0.96 0.36 17.98
CA THR A 4 -0.54 -0.30 16.75
C THR A 4 -0.99 0.55 15.56
N PRO A 5 -0.12 0.84 14.59
CA PRO A 5 -0.56 1.58 13.41
C PRO A 5 -1.59 0.78 12.62
N PRO A 6 -2.49 1.45 11.88
CA PRO A 6 -3.41 0.75 11.00
C PRO A 6 -2.66 -0.19 10.04
N PRO A 7 -3.22 -1.37 9.73
CA PRO A 7 -2.54 -2.33 8.86
C PRO A 7 -2.44 -1.88 7.41
N VAL A 8 -3.34 -0.99 6.98
CA VAL A 8 -3.35 -0.47 5.61
C VAL A 8 -3.59 1.03 5.64
N TRP A 9 -2.76 1.75 4.90
CA TRP A 9 -2.88 3.19 4.70
C TRP A 9 -3.19 3.45 3.24
N LEU A 10 -4.15 4.33 2.99
CA LEU A 10 -4.51 4.73 1.63
C LEU A 10 -4.18 6.21 1.46
N VAL A 11 -3.21 6.51 0.59
CA VAL A 11 -2.81 7.88 0.26
C VAL A 11 -3.34 8.19 -1.13
N ARG A 12 -4.24 9.17 -1.23
CA ARG A 12 -4.89 9.54 -2.48
C ARG A 12 -4.67 11.01 -2.80
N GLY A 13 -4.71 11.33 -4.08
CA GLY A 13 -4.66 12.70 -4.55
C GLY A 13 -4.51 12.77 -6.07
N ASP A 14 -4.86 13.90 -6.64
CA ASP A 14 -4.73 14.13 -8.08
C ASP A 14 -3.32 14.57 -8.46
N ASP A 15 -2.58 15.11 -7.51
CA ASP A 15 -1.22 15.59 -7.72
C ASP A 15 -0.23 14.51 -7.32
N THR A 16 0.43 13.90 -8.31
CA THR A 16 1.37 12.81 -8.11
C THR A 16 2.54 13.22 -7.20
N VAL A 17 3.01 14.46 -7.31
CA VAL A 17 4.13 14.94 -6.49
C VAL A 17 3.72 15.00 -5.01
N LEU A 18 2.52 15.48 -4.72
CA LEU A 18 2.02 15.55 -3.35
C LEU A 18 1.77 14.16 -2.76
N VAL A 19 1.24 13.24 -3.57
CA VAL A 19 1.04 11.85 -3.13
C VAL A 19 2.39 11.19 -2.84
N GLU A 20 3.35 11.36 -3.72
CA GLU A 20 4.68 10.80 -3.54
C GLU A 20 5.36 11.33 -2.27
N ASP A 21 5.26 12.64 -2.03
CA ASP A 21 5.82 13.26 -0.83
C ASP A 21 5.16 12.73 0.43
N ALA A 22 3.82 12.60 0.43
CA ALA A 22 3.08 12.08 1.56
C ALA A 22 3.45 10.63 1.85
N VAL A 23 3.61 9.80 0.80
CA VAL A 23 4.02 8.41 0.94
C VAL A 23 5.42 8.32 1.54
N THR A 24 6.35 9.13 1.04
CA THR A 24 7.72 9.15 1.54
C THR A 24 7.76 9.49 3.03
N LYS A 25 7.04 10.51 3.45
CA LYS A 25 7.00 10.92 4.85
C LYS A 25 6.37 9.85 5.73
N LEU A 26 5.29 9.22 5.25
CA LEU A 26 4.63 8.16 5.99
C LEU A 26 5.55 6.94 6.15
N VAL A 27 6.22 6.53 5.07
CA VAL A 27 7.13 5.40 5.08
C VAL A 27 8.29 5.65 6.04
N ASP A 28 8.87 6.86 6.01
CA ASP A 28 9.95 7.23 6.93
C ASP A 28 9.52 7.11 8.39
N ARG A 29 8.28 7.52 8.68
CA ARG A 29 7.73 7.41 10.03
C ARG A 29 7.50 5.96 10.44
N LEU A 30 6.98 5.13 9.53
CA LEU A 30 6.67 3.73 9.81
C LEU A 30 7.94 2.89 10.00
N ILE A 31 8.98 3.17 9.24
CA ILE A 31 10.25 2.45 9.33
C ILE A 31 11.04 2.90 10.56
N GLY A 32 11.04 4.20 10.85
CA GLY A 32 11.80 4.73 11.98
C GLY A 32 13.28 4.44 11.85
N ASP A 33 13.83 3.79 12.88
CA ASP A 33 15.26 3.46 12.94
C ASP A 33 15.59 2.08 12.35
N ASP A 34 14.59 1.35 11.86
CA ASP A 34 14.80 0.02 11.30
C ASP A 34 15.61 0.10 9.99
N ASN A 35 16.26 -1.00 9.64
CA ASN A 35 17.00 -1.07 8.40
C ASN A 35 16.03 -1.06 7.21
N ARG A 36 16.09 0.01 6.41
CA ARG A 36 15.17 0.22 5.29
C ARG A 36 15.22 -0.92 4.27
N SER A 37 16.42 -1.43 3.96
CA SER A 37 16.55 -2.50 2.96
C SER A 37 15.96 -3.83 3.41
N GLU A 38 15.84 -4.06 4.70
CA GLU A 38 15.25 -5.28 5.27
C GLU A 38 13.77 -5.12 5.57
N THR A 39 13.32 -3.88 5.77
CA THR A 39 11.97 -3.58 6.24
C THR A 39 11.04 -3.17 5.11
N LEU A 40 11.55 -2.48 4.08
CA LEU A 40 10.75 -1.88 3.02
C LEU A 40 10.74 -2.71 1.75
N ASP A 41 9.54 -3.02 1.25
CA ASP A 41 9.33 -3.60 -0.08
C ASP A 41 8.44 -2.64 -0.88
N VAL A 42 8.84 -2.33 -2.11
CA VAL A 42 8.09 -1.42 -2.99
C VAL A 42 7.65 -2.15 -4.24
N PHE A 43 6.35 -2.08 -4.52
CA PHE A 43 5.75 -2.59 -5.75
C PHE A 43 5.40 -1.38 -6.62
N SER A 44 5.90 -1.36 -7.85
CA SER A 44 5.68 -0.24 -8.77
C SER A 44 5.48 -0.73 -10.19
N GLY A 45 5.04 0.19 -11.07
CA GLY A 45 4.76 -0.14 -12.44
C GLY A 45 3.40 -0.80 -12.62
N THR A 46 3.19 -1.44 -13.77
CA THR A 46 1.92 -2.05 -14.13
C THR A 46 1.94 -3.57 -14.17
N ASP A 47 3.05 -4.17 -13.72
CA ASP A 47 3.25 -5.61 -13.80
C ASP A 47 2.83 -6.38 -12.54
N TYR A 48 2.42 -5.67 -11.49
CA TYR A 48 1.98 -6.31 -10.25
C TYR A 48 0.48 -6.14 -10.04
N GLU A 49 -0.09 -7.00 -9.19
CA GLU A 49 -1.47 -6.90 -8.72
C GLU A 49 -1.47 -6.77 -7.20
N LEU A 50 -2.58 -6.27 -6.63
CA LEU A 50 -2.68 -6.11 -5.17
C LEU A 50 -2.56 -7.44 -4.42
N GLY A 51 -2.96 -8.54 -5.06
CA GLY A 51 -2.78 -9.88 -4.48
C GLY A 51 -1.32 -10.20 -4.17
N ALA A 52 -0.39 -9.74 -5.00
CA ALA A 52 1.04 -9.94 -4.75
C ALA A 52 1.51 -9.17 -3.51
N VAL A 53 1.00 -7.96 -3.31
CA VAL A 53 1.31 -7.16 -2.13
C VAL A 53 0.78 -7.84 -0.86
N VAL A 54 -0.45 -8.34 -0.92
CA VAL A 54 -1.08 -9.06 0.18
C VAL A 54 -0.30 -10.33 0.52
N MET A 55 0.10 -11.08 -0.48
CA MET A 55 0.89 -12.30 -0.29
C MET A 55 2.21 -11.98 0.43
N ALA A 56 2.88 -10.90 0.03
CA ALA A 56 4.10 -10.46 0.69
C ALA A 56 3.84 -10.05 2.14
N ALA A 57 2.72 -9.38 2.40
CA ALA A 57 2.35 -8.97 3.75
C ALA A 57 2.04 -10.15 4.66
N GLU A 58 1.51 -11.23 4.10
CA GLU A 58 1.18 -12.45 4.85
C GLU A 58 2.38 -13.39 5.05
N THR A 59 3.47 -13.15 4.33
CA THR A 59 4.66 -13.98 4.43
C THR A 59 5.44 -13.60 5.70
N PRO A 60 5.77 -14.56 6.57
CA PRO A 60 6.54 -14.26 7.77
C PRO A 60 7.90 -13.66 7.43
N SER A 61 8.33 -12.70 8.24
CA SER A 61 9.62 -12.03 8.06
C SER A 61 10.57 -12.41 9.20
N MET A 62 11.81 -12.68 8.85
CA MET A 62 12.87 -12.94 9.84
C MET A 62 13.31 -11.64 10.53
N PHE A 63 13.01 -10.49 9.95
CA PHE A 63 13.48 -9.18 10.41
C PHE A 63 12.41 -8.39 11.19
N GLY A 64 11.28 -9.04 11.52
CA GLY A 64 10.20 -8.38 12.24
C GLY A 64 9.25 -7.63 11.33
N ARG A 65 8.95 -6.37 11.68
CA ARG A 65 7.96 -5.58 10.92
C ARG A 65 8.39 -5.32 9.49
N ARG A 66 7.41 -5.33 8.59
CA ARG A 66 7.60 -4.99 7.18
C ARG A 66 6.68 -3.85 6.79
N VAL A 67 7.18 -2.98 5.94
CA VAL A 67 6.38 -1.93 5.30
C VAL A 67 6.38 -2.22 3.80
N LEU A 68 5.18 -2.37 3.25
CA LEU A 68 5.00 -2.66 1.83
C LEU A 68 4.31 -1.48 1.18
N VAL A 69 4.88 -0.96 0.10
CA VAL A 69 4.34 0.19 -0.62
C VAL A 69 3.86 -0.26 -1.99
N ALA A 70 2.57 -0.04 -2.27
CA ALA A 70 1.99 -0.30 -3.58
C ALA A 70 1.89 1.03 -4.33
N ARG A 71 2.82 1.27 -5.26
CA ARG A 71 2.86 2.49 -6.07
C ARG A 71 1.95 2.35 -7.29
N GLU A 72 1.51 3.48 -7.81
CA GLU A 72 0.72 3.53 -9.03
C GLU A 72 -0.57 2.69 -8.92
N ALA A 73 -1.14 2.63 -7.72
CA ALA A 73 -2.32 1.81 -7.44
C ALA A 73 -3.62 2.43 -7.97
N GLY A 74 -3.56 3.64 -8.51
CA GLY A 74 -4.72 4.30 -9.08
C GLY A 74 -5.31 3.61 -10.32
N ARG A 75 -4.71 2.52 -10.78
CA ARG A 75 -5.25 1.69 -11.86
C ARG A 75 -6.18 0.58 -11.36
N PHE A 76 -6.23 0.33 -10.06
CA PHE A 76 -7.05 -0.75 -9.48
C PHE A 76 -8.46 -0.25 -9.15
N GLY A 77 -9.22 0.11 -10.20
CA GLY A 77 -10.50 0.79 -10.05
C GLY A 77 -11.72 -0.11 -9.84
N THR A 78 -11.59 -1.43 -9.88
CA THR A 78 -12.72 -2.35 -9.74
C THR A 78 -12.70 -3.05 -8.39
N ASN A 79 -13.87 -3.56 -7.96
CA ASN A 79 -13.95 -4.36 -6.73
C ASN A 79 -13.11 -5.63 -6.84
N GLU A 80 -13.01 -6.20 -8.04
CA GLU A 80 -12.19 -7.39 -8.29
C GLU A 80 -10.71 -7.08 -8.07
N ASP A 81 -10.25 -5.92 -8.52
CA ASP A 81 -8.85 -5.51 -8.35
C ASP A 81 -8.43 -5.41 -6.90
N VAL A 82 -9.36 -5.01 -6.01
CA VAL A 82 -9.06 -4.80 -4.59
C VAL A 82 -9.58 -5.95 -3.71
N ALA A 83 -10.13 -7.00 -4.31
CA ALA A 83 -10.74 -8.10 -3.56
C ALA A 83 -9.78 -8.76 -2.57
N GLU A 84 -8.54 -9.02 -2.98
CA GLU A 84 -7.54 -9.65 -2.11
C GLU A 84 -7.17 -8.74 -0.94
N LEU A 85 -7.08 -7.44 -1.19
CA LEU A 85 -6.79 -6.47 -0.13
C LEU A 85 -7.94 -6.41 0.88
N LEU A 86 -9.19 -6.45 0.40
CA LEU A 86 -10.36 -6.48 1.27
C LEU A 86 -10.38 -7.75 2.13
N ARG A 87 -10.04 -8.89 1.53
CA ARG A 87 -9.92 -10.16 2.26
C ARG A 87 -8.86 -10.04 3.35
N TYR A 88 -7.72 -9.46 3.02
CA TYR A 88 -6.62 -9.27 3.96
C TYR A 88 -7.04 -8.44 5.17
N LEU A 89 -7.87 -7.43 4.97
CA LEU A 89 -8.31 -6.54 6.03
C LEU A 89 -9.19 -7.22 7.09
N ASP A 90 -9.78 -8.37 6.75
CA ASP A 90 -10.55 -9.15 7.73
C ASP A 90 -9.65 -9.80 8.78
N SER A 91 -8.39 -10.10 8.42
CA SER A 91 -7.43 -10.71 9.34
C SER A 91 -6.02 -10.28 8.96
N PRO A 92 -5.67 -9.01 9.17
CA PRO A 92 -4.36 -8.49 8.77
C PRO A 92 -3.24 -9.00 9.65
N SER A 93 -2.03 -9.10 9.08
CA SER A 93 -0.85 -9.43 9.84
C SER A 93 -0.45 -8.25 10.72
N ASP A 94 -0.17 -8.49 11.99
CA ASP A 94 0.28 -7.46 12.91
C ASP A 94 1.77 -7.09 12.72
N GLN A 95 2.48 -7.83 11.86
CA GLN A 95 3.89 -7.57 11.55
C GLN A 95 4.07 -6.76 10.27
N SER A 96 3.01 -6.48 9.54
CA SER A 96 3.10 -5.82 8.24
C SER A 96 2.21 -4.58 8.18
N VAL A 97 2.69 -3.55 7.48
CA VAL A 97 1.89 -2.36 7.17
C VAL A 97 1.95 -2.17 5.67
N ILE A 98 0.79 -2.03 5.04
CA ILE A 98 0.67 -1.79 3.60
C ILE A 98 0.33 -0.32 3.38
N VAL A 99 1.10 0.37 2.53
CA VAL A 99 0.83 1.74 2.12
C VAL A 99 0.42 1.71 0.65
N ILE A 100 -0.81 2.10 0.37
CA ILE A 100 -1.34 2.16 -0.99
C ILE A 100 -1.24 3.60 -1.49
N ALA A 101 -0.41 3.82 -2.50
CA ALA A 101 -0.30 5.11 -3.17
C ALA A 101 -1.28 5.14 -4.34
N TRP A 102 -2.45 5.74 -4.13
CA TRP A 102 -3.48 5.84 -5.15
C TRP A 102 -3.14 6.99 -6.08
N GLU A 103 -2.19 6.73 -6.96
CA GLU A 103 -1.66 7.68 -7.92
C GLU A 103 -1.79 7.11 -9.34
N ARG A 104 -1.74 8.02 -10.32
CA ARG A 104 -1.81 7.63 -11.72
C ARG A 104 -0.55 6.85 -12.11
N PRO A 105 -0.70 5.74 -12.88
CA PRO A 105 0.48 5.06 -13.43
C PRO A 105 1.32 6.00 -14.29
N ALA A 106 2.63 5.80 -14.29
CA ALA A 106 3.57 6.63 -15.05
C ALA A 106 3.63 6.26 -16.54
N VAL A 107 2.55 5.70 -17.07
CA VAL A 107 2.43 5.31 -18.49
C VAL A 107 1.61 6.38 -19.21
N ALA A 108 2.06 6.79 -20.39
CA ALA A 108 1.38 7.81 -21.18
C ALA A 108 -0.07 7.39 -21.47
N GLY A 109 -1.00 8.32 -21.27
CA GLY A 109 -2.43 8.07 -21.50
C GLY A 109 -3.16 7.41 -20.34
N SER A 110 -2.47 7.07 -19.26
CA SER A 110 -3.09 6.47 -18.10
C SER A 110 -3.99 7.46 -17.36
N ARG A 111 -5.05 6.93 -16.75
CA ARG A 111 -5.98 7.72 -15.96
C ARG A 111 -5.99 7.25 -14.52
N LEU A 112 -6.30 8.18 -13.61
CA LEU A 112 -6.52 7.86 -12.23
C LEU A 112 -7.93 7.29 -12.07
N ALA A 113 -8.05 6.03 -11.70
CA ALA A 113 -9.34 5.40 -11.49
C ALA A 113 -9.98 5.89 -10.19
N THR A 114 -11.32 5.85 -10.14
CA THR A 114 -12.04 6.13 -8.90
C THR A 114 -11.77 5.02 -7.89
N THR A 115 -11.40 5.39 -6.67
CA THR A 115 -11.15 4.40 -5.62
C THR A 115 -12.43 3.63 -5.32
N PRO A 116 -12.40 2.28 -5.34
CA PRO A 116 -13.59 1.49 -5.02
C PRO A 116 -14.15 1.85 -3.64
N ARG A 117 -15.46 2.01 -3.56
CA ARG A 117 -16.13 2.41 -2.33
C ARG A 117 -15.89 1.43 -1.19
N LYS A 118 -15.84 0.14 -1.49
CA LYS A 118 -15.57 -0.88 -0.46
C LYS A 118 -14.20 -0.70 0.16
N LEU A 119 -13.20 -0.30 -0.62
CA LEU A 119 -11.85 -0.04 -0.11
C LEU A 119 -11.85 1.20 0.78
N LEU A 120 -12.52 2.26 0.37
CA LEU A 120 -12.63 3.48 1.17
C LEU A 120 -13.28 3.22 2.52
N SER A 121 -14.26 2.34 2.57
CA SER A 121 -14.97 2.00 3.81
C SER A 121 -14.15 1.10 4.72
N ALA A 122 -13.22 0.32 4.16
CA ALA A 122 -12.46 -0.69 4.90
C ALA A 122 -11.17 -0.15 5.53
N VAL A 123 -10.63 0.97 5.00
CA VAL A 123 -9.36 1.55 5.50
C VAL A 123 -9.55 2.77 6.38
#